data_0daf2e55a8a33a8808e1266fa1684c19
#
_entry.id   0daf2e55a8a33a8808e1266fa1684c19
#
_cell.length_a   1.000
_cell.length_b   1.000
_cell.length_c   1.000
_cell.angle_alpha   90.00
_cell.angle_beta   90.00
_cell.angle_gamma   90.00
#
_symmetry.space_group_name_H-M   'P 1'
#
loop_
_entity.id
_entity.type
_entity.pdbx_description
1 polymer ?
#
loop_
_entity_poly.entity_id
_entity_poly.type
_entity_poly.pdbx_seq_one_letter_code
_entity_poly.pdbx_strand_id
1 'polypeptide(L)'
;PYRHFSFDTTRKTNNEVARLTIGYEYLNGADVNIKREQYKNLRSAVKIIVGEAVTDDMSDYDKAKALHDYLVLNNEYDMRLYSGNMPHISYTAYGAILEHTSVCAGYAYAYKMLLEEAGIPVEYVRNSNHAWDIVQIDGEWYHVDTTWDDPTPDRKGYVRYDYFLRSDSFMSRDHSGWTASRKCTSTKYDNTTVLNDEEQRQQEEQ
;
A
#
# COMPACT_ATOMS: atom_id res chain seq x y z
N PRO A 1 12.04 -10.36 0.34
CA PRO A 1 13.41 -9.91 0.22
C PRO A 1 14.33 -11.06 -0.21
N TYR A 2 15.21 -10.79 -1.17
CA TYR A 2 16.17 -11.75 -1.70
C TYR A 2 17.49 -11.63 -0.93
N ARG A 3 18.12 -12.74 -0.66
CA ARG A 3 19.39 -12.81 0.06
C ARG A 3 20.60 -12.77 -0.87
N HIS A 4 20.45 -13.36 -2.03
CA HIS A 4 21.53 -13.54 -2.99
C HIS A 4 20.99 -13.48 -4.41
N PHE A 5 21.74 -12.83 -5.29
CA PHE A 5 21.54 -12.87 -6.73
C PHE A 5 22.75 -13.53 -7.38
N SER A 6 22.51 -14.50 -8.22
CA SER A 6 23.54 -15.10 -9.07
C SER A 6 23.22 -14.82 -10.54
N PHE A 7 24.25 -14.61 -11.31
CA PHE A 7 24.14 -14.42 -12.75
C PHE A 7 24.98 -15.47 -13.44
N ASP A 8 24.38 -16.18 -14.35
CA ASP A 8 25.06 -17.09 -15.24
C ASP A 8 24.80 -16.71 -16.69
N THR A 9 25.86 -16.62 -17.49
CA THR A 9 25.78 -16.22 -18.90
C THR A 9 26.41 -17.25 -19.81
N THR A 10 25.63 -17.71 -20.78
CA THR A 10 26.17 -18.48 -21.90
C THR A 10 26.42 -17.53 -23.06
N ARG A 11 27.63 -17.55 -23.61
CA ARG A 11 28.03 -16.72 -24.74
C ARG A 11 28.09 -17.50 -26.03
N LYS A 12 27.77 -16.85 -27.14
CA LYS A 12 28.04 -17.38 -28.50
C LYS A 12 29.52 -17.18 -28.84
N THR A 13 29.95 -17.83 -29.91
CA THR A 13 31.33 -17.74 -30.42
C THR A 13 31.75 -16.32 -30.78
N ASN A 14 30.83 -15.44 -31.13
CA ASN A 14 31.06 -14.02 -31.41
C ASN A 14 31.01 -13.15 -30.12
N ASN A 15 31.05 -13.73 -28.94
CA ASN A 15 31.02 -13.08 -27.66
C ASN A 15 29.67 -12.40 -27.25
N GLU A 16 28.62 -12.57 -28.07
CA GLU A 16 27.28 -12.12 -27.68
C GLU A 16 26.67 -13.03 -26.59
N VAL A 17 25.91 -12.44 -25.67
CA VAL A 17 25.22 -13.21 -24.65
C VAL A 17 24.07 -13.96 -25.29
N ALA A 18 24.16 -15.30 -25.33
CA ALA A 18 23.10 -16.16 -25.85
C ALA A 18 22.02 -16.47 -24.85
N ARG A 19 22.38 -16.50 -23.55
CA ARG A 19 21.47 -16.75 -22.45
C ARG A 19 21.96 -16.04 -21.20
N LEU A 20 21.04 -15.37 -20.50
CA LEU A 20 21.24 -14.88 -19.14
C LEU A 20 20.31 -15.65 -18.21
N THR A 21 20.89 -16.33 -17.22
CA THR A 21 20.13 -16.96 -16.13
C THR A 21 20.34 -16.15 -14.87
N ILE A 22 19.24 -15.73 -14.25
CA ILE A 22 19.26 -15.03 -12.97
C ILE A 22 18.75 -16.01 -11.92
N GLY A 23 19.64 -16.38 -10.99
CA GLY A 23 19.29 -17.11 -9.78
C GLY A 23 19.03 -16.16 -8.62
N TYR A 24 18.08 -16.49 -7.78
CA TYR A 24 17.82 -15.74 -6.54
C TYR A 24 17.45 -16.70 -5.41
N GLU A 25 17.81 -16.31 -4.20
CA GLU A 25 17.49 -17.05 -2.99
C GLU A 25 16.70 -16.14 -2.04
N TYR A 26 15.58 -16.63 -1.55
CA TYR A 26 14.81 -15.91 -0.55
C TYR A 26 15.49 -15.94 0.82
N LEU A 27 15.41 -14.85 1.55
CA LEU A 27 15.78 -14.83 2.97
C LEU A 27 14.98 -15.90 3.73
N ASN A 28 15.65 -16.59 4.63
CA ASN A 28 15.09 -17.64 5.51
C ASN A 28 14.72 -18.96 4.80
N GLY A 29 15.33 -19.27 3.66
CA GLY A 29 15.14 -20.58 3.00
C GLY A 29 13.69 -20.86 2.56
N ALA A 30 12.90 -19.82 2.33
CA ALA A 30 11.51 -19.96 1.89
C ALA A 30 11.46 -20.67 0.52
N ASP A 31 10.55 -21.62 0.37
CA ASP A 31 10.33 -22.31 -0.89
C ASP A 31 9.90 -21.32 -1.99
N VAL A 32 10.69 -21.27 -3.05
CA VAL A 32 10.47 -20.36 -4.20
C VAL A 32 9.11 -20.60 -4.87
N ASN A 33 8.66 -21.86 -4.93
CA ASN A 33 7.39 -22.19 -5.57
C ASN A 33 6.23 -21.71 -4.72
N ILE A 34 6.30 -21.85 -3.40
CA ILE A 34 5.30 -21.31 -2.47
C ILE A 34 5.23 -19.78 -2.61
N LYS A 35 6.38 -19.10 -2.62
CA LYS A 35 6.41 -17.63 -2.78
C LYS A 35 5.91 -17.16 -4.15
N ARG A 36 6.19 -17.91 -5.20
CA ARG A 36 5.65 -17.62 -6.55
C ARG A 36 4.13 -17.77 -6.58
N GLU A 37 3.59 -18.81 -5.95
CA GLU A 37 2.14 -19.02 -5.89
C GLU A 37 1.46 -17.97 -5.02
N GLN A 38 2.02 -17.63 -3.86
CA GLN A 38 1.55 -16.51 -3.04
C GLN A 38 1.51 -15.20 -3.83
N TYR A 39 2.55 -14.90 -4.62
CA TYR A 39 2.57 -13.70 -5.45
C TYR A 39 1.51 -13.71 -6.55
N LYS A 40 1.28 -14.84 -7.21
CA LYS A 40 0.19 -14.97 -8.20
C LYS A 40 -1.18 -14.74 -7.57
N ASN A 41 -1.44 -15.37 -6.42
CA ASN A 41 -2.70 -15.21 -5.70
C ASN A 41 -2.93 -13.76 -5.30
N LEU A 42 -1.89 -13.10 -4.77
CA LEU A 42 -1.93 -11.69 -4.43
C LEU A 42 -2.24 -10.82 -5.66
N ARG A 43 -1.52 -11.03 -6.77
CA ARG A 43 -1.77 -10.27 -8.01
C ARG A 43 -3.17 -10.48 -8.58
N SER A 44 -3.71 -11.70 -8.47
CA SER A 44 -5.08 -12.00 -8.88
C SER A 44 -6.10 -11.30 -8.00
N ALA A 45 -5.90 -11.31 -6.67
CA ALA A 45 -6.77 -10.61 -5.73
C ALA A 45 -6.75 -9.08 -5.97
N VAL A 46 -5.57 -8.47 -6.16
CA VAL A 46 -5.45 -7.05 -6.49
C VAL A 46 -6.26 -6.69 -7.74
N LYS A 47 -6.19 -7.49 -8.81
CA LYS A 47 -6.96 -7.24 -10.03
C LYS A 47 -8.47 -7.34 -9.82
N ILE A 48 -8.92 -8.31 -9.02
CA ILE A 48 -10.34 -8.46 -8.68
C ILE A 48 -10.82 -7.25 -7.89
N ILE A 49 -10.09 -6.88 -6.83
CA ILE A 49 -10.44 -5.76 -5.96
C ILE A 49 -10.53 -4.45 -6.77
N VAL A 50 -9.53 -4.16 -7.60
CA VAL A 50 -9.54 -2.94 -8.41
C VAL A 50 -10.67 -2.98 -9.43
N GLY A 51 -10.92 -4.14 -10.08
CA GLY A 51 -12.03 -4.29 -11.03
C GLY A 51 -13.42 -4.18 -10.42
N GLU A 52 -13.57 -4.40 -9.10
CA GLU A 52 -14.83 -4.25 -8.38
C GLU A 52 -15.00 -2.85 -7.77
N ALA A 53 -13.90 -2.23 -7.31
CA ALA A 53 -13.94 -0.96 -6.59
C ALA A 53 -13.81 0.27 -7.50
N VAL A 54 -13.26 0.13 -8.71
CA VAL A 54 -12.90 1.23 -9.58
C VAL A 54 -13.58 1.10 -10.94
N THR A 55 -14.16 2.20 -11.43
CA THR A 55 -14.74 2.30 -12.78
C THR A 55 -13.95 3.29 -13.66
N ASP A 56 -14.09 3.20 -14.98
CA ASP A 56 -13.32 4.01 -15.91
C ASP A 56 -13.66 5.51 -15.85
N ASP A 57 -14.86 5.86 -15.39
CA ASP A 57 -15.35 7.24 -15.25
C ASP A 57 -14.95 7.91 -13.92
N MET A 58 -14.39 7.17 -12.97
CA MET A 58 -13.88 7.74 -11.71
C MET A 58 -12.67 8.64 -11.95
N SER A 59 -12.62 9.76 -11.23
CA SER A 59 -11.42 10.59 -11.11
C SER A 59 -10.31 9.85 -10.34
N ASP A 60 -9.05 10.30 -10.47
CA ASP A 60 -7.94 9.72 -9.70
C ASP A 60 -8.17 9.87 -8.18
N TYR A 61 -8.81 10.97 -7.75
CA TYR A 61 -9.25 11.16 -6.36
C TYR A 61 -10.24 10.06 -5.92
N ASP A 62 -11.29 9.81 -6.71
CA ASP A 62 -12.32 8.82 -6.35
C ASP A 62 -11.75 7.41 -6.34
N LYS A 63 -10.89 7.07 -7.31
CA LYS A 63 -10.17 5.79 -7.33
C LYS A 63 -9.30 5.60 -6.10
N ALA A 64 -8.49 6.62 -5.76
CA ALA A 64 -7.63 6.58 -4.59
C ALA A 64 -8.46 6.41 -3.30
N LYS A 65 -9.59 7.15 -3.18
CA LYS A 65 -10.49 7.04 -2.03
C LYS A 65 -11.12 5.65 -1.94
N ALA A 66 -11.66 5.12 -3.04
CA ALA A 66 -12.31 3.81 -3.05
C ALA A 66 -11.34 2.68 -2.63
N LEU A 67 -10.09 2.74 -3.08
CA LEU A 67 -9.06 1.76 -2.72
C LEU A 67 -8.53 1.93 -1.30
N HIS A 68 -8.48 3.16 -0.78
CA HIS A 68 -8.21 3.48 0.62
C HIS A 68 -9.28 2.85 1.51
N ASP A 69 -10.56 3.14 1.22
CA ASP A 69 -11.70 2.66 1.98
C ASP A 69 -11.79 1.12 1.96
N TYR A 70 -11.57 0.52 0.77
CA TYR A 70 -11.48 -0.93 0.67
C TYR A 70 -10.45 -1.51 1.64
N LEU A 71 -9.25 -0.94 1.68
CA LEU A 71 -8.18 -1.48 2.51
C LEU A 71 -8.47 -1.30 4.00
N VAL A 72 -8.96 -0.13 4.42
CA VAL A 72 -9.31 0.14 5.82
C VAL A 72 -10.47 -0.77 6.27
N LEU A 73 -11.48 -0.98 5.43
CA LEU A 73 -12.65 -1.78 5.77
C LEU A 73 -12.42 -3.30 5.78
N ASN A 74 -11.34 -3.77 5.14
CA ASN A 74 -11.08 -5.20 4.94
C ASN A 74 -9.75 -5.67 5.55
N ASN A 75 -9.09 -4.85 6.36
CA ASN A 75 -7.85 -5.22 7.03
C ASN A 75 -7.88 -4.72 8.47
N GLU A 76 -7.25 -5.44 9.39
CA GLU A 76 -7.13 -5.08 10.79
C GLU A 76 -5.67 -4.90 11.18
N TYR A 77 -5.38 -3.95 12.07
CA TYR A 77 -4.02 -3.77 12.58
C TYR A 77 -3.58 -4.95 13.46
N ASP A 78 -2.44 -5.55 13.12
CA ASP A 78 -1.93 -6.72 13.81
C ASP A 78 -1.37 -6.41 15.19
N MET A 79 -2.18 -6.55 16.20
CA MET A 79 -1.83 -6.28 17.60
C MET A 79 -0.78 -7.24 18.18
N ARG A 80 -0.43 -8.33 17.47
CA ARG A 80 0.68 -9.22 17.85
C ARG A 80 2.04 -8.53 17.83
N LEU A 81 2.13 -7.35 17.16
CA LEU A 81 3.30 -6.48 17.24
C LEU A 81 3.72 -6.19 18.70
N TYR A 82 2.76 -5.99 19.57
CA TYR A 82 3.00 -5.65 20.98
C TYR A 82 3.27 -6.86 21.87
N SER A 83 3.03 -8.07 21.36
CA SER A 83 3.28 -9.34 22.11
C SER A 83 4.57 -10.04 21.70
N GLY A 84 5.30 -9.54 20.72
CA GLY A 84 6.56 -10.10 20.23
C GLY A 84 6.42 -11.34 19.33
N ASN A 85 5.20 -11.77 19.01
CA ASN A 85 4.92 -12.95 18.16
C ASN A 85 4.44 -12.56 16.76
N MET A 86 5.05 -11.53 16.17
CA MET A 86 4.66 -11.00 14.87
C MET A 86 5.04 -11.93 13.74
N PRO A 87 4.10 -12.48 12.97
CA PRO A 87 4.42 -13.25 11.78
C PRO A 87 4.93 -12.33 10.66
N HIS A 88 5.94 -12.78 9.94
CA HIS A 88 6.53 -11.98 8.85
C HIS A 88 5.52 -11.58 7.77
N ILE A 89 4.46 -12.37 7.57
CA ILE A 89 3.42 -12.10 6.58
C ILE A 89 2.69 -10.78 6.83
N SER A 90 2.55 -10.37 8.10
CA SER A 90 1.88 -9.13 8.49
C SER A 90 2.61 -7.85 8.03
N TYR A 91 3.88 -7.97 7.63
CA TYR A 91 4.65 -6.87 7.01
C TYR A 91 4.51 -6.81 5.49
N THR A 92 3.60 -7.56 4.90
CA THR A 92 3.49 -7.72 3.44
C THR A 92 2.08 -7.38 2.94
N ALA A 93 1.97 -6.98 1.67
CA ALA A 93 0.68 -6.82 1.01
C ALA A 93 -0.18 -8.11 1.03
N TYR A 94 0.45 -9.29 1.07
CA TYR A 94 -0.26 -10.56 1.20
C TYR A 94 -1.01 -10.64 2.52
N GLY A 95 -0.37 -10.25 3.63
CA GLY A 95 -1.02 -10.17 4.95
C GLY A 95 -2.23 -9.23 4.95
N ALA A 96 -2.09 -8.04 4.35
CA ALA A 96 -3.19 -7.08 4.29
C ALA A 96 -4.34 -7.54 3.38
N ILE A 97 -4.06 -8.03 2.17
CA ILE A 97 -5.08 -8.30 1.15
C ILE A 97 -5.71 -9.68 1.28
N LEU A 98 -4.96 -10.69 1.73
CA LEU A 98 -5.43 -12.08 1.73
C LEU A 98 -5.60 -12.68 3.13
N GLU A 99 -4.83 -12.19 4.11
CA GLU A 99 -4.96 -12.60 5.51
C GLU A 99 -5.75 -11.57 6.35
N HIS A 100 -6.06 -10.40 5.75
CA HIS A 100 -6.83 -9.32 6.37
C HIS A 100 -6.28 -8.85 7.72
N THR A 101 -4.96 -9.00 7.92
CA THR A 101 -4.29 -8.60 9.16
C THR A 101 -2.85 -8.19 8.85
N SER A 102 -2.49 -6.94 9.13
CA SER A 102 -1.16 -6.45 8.85
C SER A 102 -0.74 -5.29 9.75
N VAL A 103 0.54 -4.93 9.69
CA VAL A 103 1.08 -3.69 10.27
C VAL A 103 1.31 -2.66 9.18
N CYS A 104 1.75 -1.46 9.53
CA CYS A 104 1.93 -0.31 8.62
C CYS A 104 2.60 -0.65 7.28
N ALA A 105 3.67 -1.46 7.29
CA ALA A 105 4.33 -1.87 6.04
C ALA A 105 3.40 -2.72 5.14
N GLY A 106 2.57 -3.59 5.73
CA GLY A 106 1.58 -4.37 4.98
C GLY A 106 0.49 -3.50 4.36
N TYR A 107 -0.05 -2.54 5.13
CA TYR A 107 -0.99 -1.53 4.63
C TYR A 107 -0.40 -0.75 3.46
N ALA A 108 0.78 -0.15 3.63
CA ALA A 108 1.43 0.65 2.60
C ALA A 108 1.71 -0.17 1.33
N TYR A 109 2.28 -1.38 1.44
CA TYR A 109 2.49 -2.22 0.26
C TYR A 109 1.20 -2.65 -0.43
N ALA A 110 0.12 -2.89 0.33
CA ALA A 110 -1.19 -3.24 -0.22
C ALA A 110 -1.79 -2.06 -0.98
N TYR A 111 -1.84 -0.88 -0.36
CA TYR A 111 -2.36 0.32 -0.99
C TYR A 111 -1.59 0.68 -2.26
N LYS A 112 -0.25 0.64 -2.18
CA LYS A 112 0.61 0.81 -3.35
C LYS A 112 0.27 -0.15 -4.49
N MET A 113 0.07 -1.44 -4.22
CA MET A 113 -0.27 -2.41 -5.27
C MET A 113 -1.65 -2.17 -5.88
N LEU A 114 -2.63 -1.75 -5.09
CA LEU A 114 -3.96 -1.40 -5.56
C LEU A 114 -3.92 -0.16 -6.47
N LEU A 115 -3.22 0.89 -6.04
CA LEU A 115 -3.06 2.13 -6.83
C LEU A 115 -2.29 1.90 -8.13
N GLU A 116 -1.21 1.13 -8.11
CA GLU A 116 -0.45 0.78 -9.32
C GLU A 116 -1.31 0.01 -10.33
N GLU A 117 -2.17 -0.91 -9.88
CA GLU A 117 -3.11 -1.63 -10.74
C GLU A 117 -4.20 -0.71 -11.31
N ALA A 118 -4.62 0.31 -10.54
CA ALA A 118 -5.57 1.35 -10.97
C ALA A 118 -4.94 2.43 -11.84
N GLY A 119 -3.61 2.38 -12.08
CA GLY A 119 -2.88 3.34 -12.89
C GLY A 119 -2.52 4.66 -12.19
N ILE A 120 -2.64 4.74 -10.86
CA ILE A 120 -2.31 5.93 -10.07
C ILE A 120 -0.84 5.88 -9.63
N PRO A 121 -0.04 6.92 -9.92
CA PRO A 121 1.35 6.97 -9.46
C PRO A 121 1.44 7.04 -7.93
N VAL A 122 2.26 6.17 -7.36
CA VAL A 122 2.41 6.00 -5.92
C VAL A 122 3.85 5.66 -5.55
N GLU A 123 4.32 6.17 -4.41
CA GLU A 123 5.62 5.86 -3.85
C GLU A 123 5.47 5.44 -2.38
N TYR A 124 6.09 4.31 -2.02
CA TYR A 124 6.19 3.87 -0.64
C TYR A 124 7.14 4.77 0.14
N VAL A 125 6.71 5.24 1.28
CA VAL A 125 7.47 6.11 2.18
C VAL A 125 7.59 5.47 3.55
N ARG A 126 8.72 5.69 4.21
CA ARG A 126 8.92 5.22 5.58
C ARG A 126 9.86 6.14 6.36
N ASN A 127 9.73 6.03 7.67
CA ASN A 127 10.75 6.52 8.61
C ASN A 127 11.36 5.33 9.39
N SER A 128 11.87 5.56 10.59
CA SER A 128 12.53 4.53 11.41
C SER A 128 11.58 3.45 11.94
N ASN A 129 10.30 3.75 12.11
CA ASN A 129 9.33 2.88 12.80
C ASN A 129 7.94 2.81 12.16
N HIS A 130 7.71 3.54 11.08
CA HIS A 130 6.41 3.60 10.41
C HIS A 130 6.56 3.64 8.88
N ALA A 131 5.50 3.23 8.16
CA ALA A 131 5.45 3.22 6.71
C ALA A 131 4.05 3.61 6.21
N TRP A 132 4.02 4.39 5.12
CA TRP A 132 2.82 4.87 4.44
C TRP A 132 3.13 5.15 2.97
N ASP A 133 2.27 5.87 2.25
CA ASP A 133 2.47 6.16 0.84
C ASP A 133 2.37 7.66 0.53
N ILE A 134 2.95 8.08 -0.60
CA ILE A 134 2.59 9.30 -1.29
C ILE A 134 1.99 8.95 -2.65
N VAL A 135 0.94 9.65 -3.04
CA VAL A 135 0.16 9.41 -4.25
C VAL A 135 0.05 10.67 -5.09
N GLN A 136 0.00 10.52 -6.41
CA GLN A 136 -0.18 11.66 -7.31
C GLN A 136 -1.64 11.78 -7.74
N ILE A 137 -2.28 12.91 -7.41
CA ILE A 137 -3.63 13.26 -7.82
C ILE A 137 -3.60 14.61 -8.54
N ASP A 138 -4.16 14.69 -9.72
CA ASP A 138 -4.19 15.91 -10.55
C ASP A 138 -2.79 16.53 -10.79
N GLY A 139 -1.76 15.69 -10.87
CA GLY A 139 -0.37 16.13 -11.08
C GLY A 139 0.39 16.52 -9.81
N GLU A 140 -0.27 16.65 -8.65
CA GLU A 140 0.31 16.99 -7.35
C GLU A 140 0.47 15.76 -6.45
N TRP A 141 1.51 15.74 -5.61
CA TRP A 141 1.77 14.64 -4.68
C TRP A 141 1.19 14.93 -3.29
N TYR A 142 0.64 13.89 -2.66
CA TYR A 142 0.03 13.94 -1.33
C TYR A 142 0.39 12.69 -0.53
N HIS A 143 0.53 12.82 0.78
CA HIS A 143 0.63 11.69 1.69
C HIS A 143 -0.72 11.02 1.90
N VAL A 144 -0.71 9.69 2.01
CA VAL A 144 -1.84 8.89 2.47
C VAL A 144 -1.34 7.85 3.47
N ASP A 145 -1.88 7.84 4.68
CA ASP A 145 -1.56 6.84 5.69
C ASP A 145 -2.80 6.00 6.04
N THR A 146 -3.00 4.94 5.29
CA THR A 146 -4.11 4.01 5.48
C THR A 146 -4.10 3.31 6.85
N THR A 147 -2.91 3.18 7.48
CA THR A 147 -2.79 2.58 8.81
C THR A 147 -3.38 3.48 9.90
N TRP A 148 -3.08 4.78 9.83
CA TRP A 148 -3.56 5.73 10.83
C TRP A 148 -5.02 6.14 10.58
N ASP A 149 -5.51 5.93 9.36
CA ASP A 149 -6.92 6.10 9.02
C ASP A 149 -7.77 4.86 9.37
N ASP A 150 -7.13 3.72 9.70
CA ASP A 150 -7.81 2.56 10.25
C ASP A 150 -7.94 2.69 11.78
N PRO A 151 -9.17 2.69 12.34
CA PRO A 151 -9.36 2.80 13.78
C PRO A 151 -8.85 1.56 14.54
N THR A 152 -8.05 1.78 15.56
CA THR A 152 -7.58 0.70 16.46
C THR A 152 -8.13 0.95 17.87
N PRO A 153 -8.92 0.02 18.47
CA PRO A 153 -9.38 -1.25 17.88
C PRO A 153 -10.30 -1.04 16.66
N ASP A 154 -10.32 -2.05 15.78
CA ASP A 154 -11.13 -2.02 14.56
C ASP A 154 -12.59 -1.65 14.83
N ARG A 155 -13.16 -0.80 13.96
CA ARG A 155 -14.56 -0.41 13.97
C ARG A 155 -15.20 -0.78 12.64
N LYS A 156 -15.91 -1.88 12.63
CA LYS A 156 -16.56 -2.40 11.44
C LYS A 156 -17.39 -1.33 10.71
N GLY A 157 -17.10 -1.14 9.43
CA GLY A 157 -17.81 -0.20 8.57
C GLY A 157 -17.43 1.28 8.77
N TYR A 158 -16.37 1.58 9.52
CA TYR A 158 -15.95 2.94 9.79
C TYR A 158 -14.55 3.22 9.21
N VAL A 159 -14.41 4.31 8.49
CA VAL A 159 -13.16 4.80 7.88
C VAL A 159 -12.86 6.20 8.40
N ARG A 160 -11.60 6.46 8.78
CA ARG A 160 -11.09 7.82 9.01
C ARG A 160 -10.40 8.33 7.77
N TYR A 161 -10.29 9.66 7.67
CA TYR A 161 -9.60 10.34 6.59
C TYR A 161 -8.68 11.44 7.13
N ASP A 162 -8.19 11.28 8.35
CA ASP A 162 -7.31 12.27 8.98
C ASP A 162 -6.00 12.41 8.22
N TYR A 163 -5.56 11.30 7.59
CA TYR A 163 -4.30 11.20 6.84
C TYR A 163 -4.49 10.90 5.36
N PHE A 164 -5.67 11.14 4.81
CA PHE A 164 -5.95 10.97 3.39
C PHE A 164 -5.63 12.26 2.61
N LEU A 165 -4.69 12.20 1.66
CA LEU A 165 -4.24 13.29 0.77
C LEU A 165 -3.70 14.54 1.50
N ARG A 166 -2.70 14.36 2.37
CA ARG A 166 -2.12 15.43 3.18
C ARG A 166 -0.80 15.96 2.62
N SER A 167 -0.50 17.23 2.93
CA SER A 167 0.78 17.86 2.58
C SER A 167 1.93 17.46 3.51
N ASP A 168 3.19 17.71 3.09
CA ASP A 168 4.38 17.61 3.95
C ASP A 168 4.19 18.40 5.26
N SER A 169 3.60 19.61 5.19
CA SER A 169 3.40 20.47 6.36
C SER A 169 2.36 19.91 7.33
N PHE A 170 1.33 19.27 6.80
CA PHE A 170 0.33 18.58 7.63
C PHE A 170 0.95 17.38 8.35
N MET A 171 1.63 16.50 7.60
CA MET A 171 2.24 15.29 8.14
C MET A 171 3.34 15.58 9.17
N SER A 172 4.07 16.68 9.02
CA SER A 172 5.17 17.06 9.94
C SER A 172 4.72 17.30 11.39
N ARG A 173 3.42 17.35 11.67
CA ARG A 173 2.88 17.55 13.02
C ARG A 173 3.07 16.33 13.92
N ASP A 174 3.06 15.14 13.32
CA ASP A 174 3.11 13.87 14.04
C ASP A 174 3.93 12.79 13.33
N HIS A 175 4.23 12.96 12.05
CA HIS A 175 5.17 12.15 11.30
C HIS A 175 6.51 12.88 11.15
N SER A 176 7.62 12.18 11.27
CA SER A 176 8.96 12.79 11.16
C SER A 176 9.99 11.83 10.57
N GLY A 177 11.07 12.40 10.03
CA GLY A 177 12.24 11.63 9.61
C GLY A 177 12.02 10.72 8.40
N TRP A 178 11.02 10.99 7.57
CA TRP A 178 10.80 10.23 6.34
C TRP A 178 11.70 10.71 5.20
N THR A 179 11.86 9.84 4.20
CA THR A 179 12.52 10.16 2.95
C THR A 179 11.59 9.77 1.79
N ALA A 180 11.31 10.72 0.92
CA ALA A 180 10.55 10.52 -0.30
C ALA A 180 11.27 11.17 -1.49
N SER A 181 11.09 10.64 -2.70
CA SER A 181 11.68 11.22 -3.91
C SER A 181 10.91 12.44 -4.40
N ARG A 182 9.70 12.64 -3.89
CA ARG A 182 8.78 13.73 -4.23
C ARG A 182 8.45 14.56 -3.00
N LYS A 183 8.03 15.81 -3.24
CA LYS A 183 7.52 16.71 -2.22
C LYS A 183 6.01 16.82 -2.34
N CYS A 184 5.33 16.78 -1.21
CA CYS A 184 3.87 16.95 -1.10
C CYS A 184 3.58 18.38 -0.64
N THR A 185 3.67 19.34 -1.55
CA THR A 185 3.59 20.78 -1.21
C THR A 185 2.17 21.34 -1.28
N SER A 186 1.27 20.67 -1.99
CA SER A 186 -0.11 21.11 -2.13
C SER A 186 -0.90 20.89 -0.85
N THR A 187 -1.53 21.97 -0.34
CA THR A 187 -2.37 21.96 0.85
C THR A 187 -3.87 21.86 0.53
N LYS A 188 -4.21 21.55 -0.74
CA LYS A 188 -5.58 21.49 -1.26
C LYS A 188 -6.54 20.71 -0.36
N TYR A 189 -6.06 19.61 0.21
CA TYR A 189 -6.88 18.69 1.01
C TYR A 189 -6.62 18.77 2.53
N ASP A 190 -5.68 19.59 3.01
CA ASP A 190 -5.30 19.65 4.44
C ASP A 190 -6.45 20.04 5.37
N ASN A 191 -7.38 20.88 4.88
CA ASN A 191 -8.54 21.33 5.63
C ASN A 191 -9.86 20.72 5.12
N THR A 192 -9.78 19.71 4.26
CA THR A 192 -10.98 19.05 3.73
C THR A 192 -11.44 17.98 4.71
N THR A 193 -12.68 18.10 5.18
CA THR A 193 -13.35 17.01 5.87
C THR A 193 -13.88 16.04 4.81
N VAL A 194 -13.29 14.85 4.72
CA VAL A 194 -13.86 13.77 3.94
C VAL A 194 -14.83 13.03 4.86
N LEU A 195 -16.08 12.94 4.46
CA LEU A 195 -17.10 12.23 5.23
C LEU A 195 -17.10 10.76 4.86
N ASN A 196 -17.27 9.89 5.86
CA ASN A 196 -17.58 8.50 5.59
C ASN A 196 -19.05 8.35 5.16
N ASP A 197 -19.42 7.18 4.64
CA ASP A 197 -20.77 6.94 4.10
C ASP A 197 -21.88 7.11 5.13
N GLU A 198 -21.60 6.93 6.41
CA GLU A 198 -22.57 7.13 7.50
C GLU A 198 -22.77 8.63 7.76
N GLU A 199 -21.69 9.39 7.80
CA GLU A 199 -21.75 10.86 7.96
C GLU A 199 -22.39 11.54 6.76
N GLN A 200 -22.15 11.05 5.53
CA GLN A 200 -22.81 11.52 4.31
C GLN A 200 -24.32 11.30 4.39
N ARG A 201 -24.76 10.08 4.72
CA ARG A 201 -26.20 9.77 4.89
C ARG A 201 -26.86 10.64 5.96
N GLN A 202 -26.19 10.89 7.08
CA GLN A 202 -26.72 11.76 8.14
C GLN A 202 -26.85 13.23 7.70
N GLN A 203 -26.00 13.71 6.78
CA GLN A 203 -26.12 15.05 6.22
C GLN A 203 -27.23 15.16 5.17
N GLU A 204 -27.49 14.10 4.39
CA GLU A 204 -28.56 14.07 3.40
C GLU A 204 -29.96 13.96 4.03
N GLU A 205 -30.06 13.44 5.25
CA GLU A 205 -31.32 13.30 6.01
C GLU A 205 -31.70 14.57 6.82
N GLN A 206 -30.86 15.61 6.87
CA GLN A 206 -31.10 16.89 7.55
C GLN A 206 -31.57 17.98 6.60
#